data_582f64dac6a59bf149045b6eef6b7a0d
#
_entry.id   582f64dac6a59bf149045b6eef6b7a0d
#
_cell.length_a   1.000
_cell.length_b   1.000
_cell.length_c   1.000
_cell.angle_alpha   90.00
_cell.angle_beta   90.00
_cell.angle_gamma   90.00
#
_symmetry.space_group_name_H-M   'P 1'
#
loop_
_entity.id
_entity.type
_entity.pdbx_description
1 polymer ?
#
loop_
_entity_poly.entity_id
_entity_poly.type
_entity_poly.pdbx_seq_one_letter_code
_entity_poly.pdbx_strand_id
1 'polypeptide(L)'
;MGNEIRTVDVERGETVFAPLTRSVQHLIDATIRTEVDDQTVSRARALVEQATALLTARQSSGPFGVAPTTDGGTVAWGNVVIGLRNPVAPPLVIHHREDGSVYTDVDLGAAYEGPAGHVHGGVCALILDHLLGATAHQPGRPAFTGTLTVRYVHPTRLGRLRAEARVDRHDGIKTFAEGHIADNEGVVTVHARGVFIRPKRPSAQDR
;
A
#
# COMPACT_ATOMS: atom_id res chain seq x y z
N MET A 1 -24.62 -16.74 -8.68
CA MET A 1 -24.85 -15.92 -7.48
C MET A 1 -24.21 -14.59 -7.75
N GLY A 2 -25.02 -13.54 -7.98
CA GLY A 2 -24.52 -12.21 -8.29
C GLY A 2 -23.73 -11.65 -7.09
N ASN A 3 -22.53 -11.17 -7.38
CA ASN A 3 -21.71 -10.46 -6.43
C ASN A 3 -22.37 -9.10 -6.22
N GLU A 4 -23.19 -8.94 -5.18
CA GLU A 4 -23.72 -7.63 -4.81
C GLU A 4 -22.53 -6.69 -4.59
N ILE A 5 -22.40 -5.70 -5.46
CA ILE A 5 -21.38 -4.65 -5.33
C ILE A 5 -21.72 -3.86 -4.06
N ARG A 6 -20.99 -4.16 -2.99
CA ARG A 6 -21.20 -3.55 -1.68
C ARG A 6 -20.66 -2.12 -1.70
N THR A 7 -21.55 -1.13 -1.74
CA THR A 7 -21.18 0.28 -1.50
C THR A 7 -20.68 0.45 -0.05
N VAL A 8 -19.58 1.16 0.11
CA VAL A 8 -18.96 1.39 1.42
C VAL A 8 -19.05 2.85 1.83
N ASP A 9 -19.20 3.05 3.12
CA ASP A 9 -19.19 4.35 3.78
C ASP A 9 -17.76 4.66 4.23
N VAL A 10 -17.18 5.75 3.70
CA VAL A 10 -15.81 6.17 3.95
C VAL A 10 -15.63 6.58 5.42
N GLU A 11 -16.55 7.37 5.99
CA GLU A 11 -16.49 7.81 7.37
C GLU A 11 -16.48 6.62 8.33
N ARG A 12 -17.34 5.62 8.08
CA ARG A 12 -17.33 4.37 8.85
C ARG A 12 -16.00 3.60 8.68
N GLY A 13 -15.39 3.65 7.49
CA GLY A 13 -14.07 3.06 7.26
C GLY A 13 -13.02 3.67 8.17
N GLU A 14 -12.98 4.97 8.22
CA GLU A 14 -12.01 5.74 9.00
C GLU A 14 -12.24 5.63 10.51
N THR A 15 -13.50 5.64 10.95
CA THR A 15 -13.84 5.63 12.38
C THR A 15 -13.82 4.24 13.01
N VAL A 16 -14.13 3.17 12.27
CA VAL A 16 -14.25 1.81 12.79
C VAL A 16 -13.08 0.93 12.38
N PHE A 17 -12.75 0.89 11.07
CA PHE A 17 -11.77 -0.07 10.58
C PHE A 17 -10.32 0.45 10.64
N ALA A 18 -10.07 1.73 10.43
CA ALA A 18 -8.71 2.25 10.54
C ALA A 18 -8.11 2.11 11.95
N PRO A 19 -8.85 2.37 13.06
CA PRO A 19 -8.35 2.08 14.42
C PRO A 19 -8.03 0.59 14.64
N LEU A 20 -8.88 -0.31 14.15
CA LEU A 20 -8.61 -1.76 14.24
C LEU A 20 -7.33 -2.13 13.47
N THR A 21 -7.17 -1.63 12.24
CA THR A 21 -5.98 -1.87 11.42
C THR A 21 -4.72 -1.36 12.12
N ARG A 22 -4.75 -0.15 12.71
CA ARG A 22 -3.62 0.38 13.49
C ARG A 22 -3.30 -0.48 14.72
N SER A 23 -4.32 -1.00 15.42
CA SER A 23 -4.08 -1.90 16.55
C SER A 23 -3.39 -3.19 16.13
N VAL A 24 -3.73 -3.75 14.97
CA VAL A 24 -3.04 -4.93 14.42
C VAL A 24 -1.63 -4.58 13.96
N GLN A 25 -1.40 -3.42 13.36
CA GLN A 25 -0.05 -2.95 13.00
C GLN A 25 0.85 -2.82 14.25
N HIS A 26 0.34 -2.25 15.34
CA HIS A 26 1.06 -2.19 16.61
C HIS A 26 1.31 -3.59 17.20
N LEU A 27 0.37 -4.52 17.03
CA LEU A 27 0.55 -5.90 17.46
C LEU A 27 1.65 -6.60 16.65
N ILE A 28 1.75 -6.36 15.35
CA ILE A 28 2.83 -6.88 14.50
C ILE A 28 4.19 -6.37 15.02
N ASP A 29 4.34 -5.06 15.26
CA ASP A 29 5.58 -4.49 15.79
C ASP A 29 5.92 -5.06 17.18
N ALA A 30 4.94 -5.14 18.08
CA ALA A 30 5.11 -5.72 19.40
C ALA A 30 5.51 -7.22 19.35
N THR A 31 4.93 -7.98 18.42
CA THR A 31 5.25 -9.40 18.23
C THR A 31 6.70 -9.61 17.79
N ILE A 32 7.21 -8.71 16.95
CA ILE A 32 8.60 -8.78 16.46
C ILE A 32 9.60 -8.43 17.58
N ARG A 33 9.26 -7.43 18.42
CA ARG A 33 10.20 -6.81 19.34
C ARG A 33 10.04 -7.24 20.81
N THR A 34 9.07 -8.11 21.12
CA THR A 34 8.81 -8.53 22.51
C THR A 34 9.95 -9.36 23.10
N GLU A 35 10.24 -9.12 24.36
CA GLU A 35 11.19 -9.90 25.19
C GLU A 35 10.50 -10.41 26.47
N VAL A 36 9.15 -10.47 26.49
CA VAL A 36 8.41 -10.97 27.65
C VAL A 36 8.52 -12.49 27.79
N ASP A 37 8.21 -13.01 28.99
CA ASP A 37 8.23 -14.44 29.28
C ASP A 37 7.19 -15.26 28.50
N ASP A 38 7.38 -16.58 28.41
CA ASP A 38 6.54 -17.53 27.68
C ASP A 38 5.09 -17.53 28.15
N GLN A 39 4.84 -17.30 29.46
CA GLN A 39 3.51 -17.26 30.03
C GLN A 39 2.75 -16.04 29.50
N THR A 40 3.42 -14.89 29.43
CA THR A 40 2.87 -13.65 28.87
C THR A 40 2.60 -13.80 27.37
N VAL A 41 3.53 -14.43 26.60
CA VAL A 41 3.31 -14.76 25.19
C VAL A 41 2.07 -15.64 25.01
N SER A 42 1.93 -16.69 25.84
CA SER A 42 0.75 -17.59 25.77
C SER A 42 -0.57 -16.86 26.05
N ARG A 43 -0.59 -15.94 26.99
CA ARG A 43 -1.76 -15.10 27.29
C ARG A 43 -2.08 -14.15 26.13
N ALA A 44 -1.07 -13.51 25.56
CA ALA A 44 -1.24 -12.63 24.39
C ALA A 44 -1.83 -13.40 23.21
N ARG A 45 -1.29 -14.60 22.91
CA ARG A 45 -1.83 -15.47 21.85
C ARG A 45 -3.32 -15.77 22.05
N ALA A 46 -3.74 -16.14 23.26
CA ALA A 46 -5.15 -16.42 23.53
C ALA A 46 -6.07 -15.22 23.25
N LEU A 47 -5.61 -13.99 23.55
CA LEU A 47 -6.36 -12.76 23.24
C LEU A 47 -6.46 -12.51 21.72
N VAL A 48 -5.39 -12.76 20.98
CA VAL A 48 -5.38 -12.65 19.51
C VAL A 48 -6.33 -13.67 18.88
N GLU A 49 -6.34 -14.92 19.37
CA GLU A 49 -7.24 -15.96 18.91
C GLU A 49 -8.71 -15.58 19.18
N GLN A 50 -9.03 -15.00 20.33
CA GLN A 50 -10.37 -14.48 20.66
C GLN A 50 -10.79 -13.35 19.71
N ALA A 51 -9.92 -12.37 19.48
CA ALA A 51 -10.18 -11.29 18.55
C ALA A 51 -10.40 -11.82 17.12
N THR A 52 -9.61 -12.80 16.69
CA THR A 52 -9.76 -13.46 15.40
C THR A 52 -11.12 -14.15 15.29
N ALA A 53 -11.55 -14.88 16.31
CA ALA A 53 -12.87 -15.55 16.33
C ALA A 53 -14.02 -14.55 16.18
N LEU A 54 -13.94 -13.38 16.84
CA LEU A 54 -14.95 -12.32 16.69
C LEU A 54 -15.02 -11.80 15.23
N LEU A 55 -13.87 -11.58 14.60
CA LEU A 55 -13.80 -11.02 13.23
C LEU A 55 -14.18 -12.05 12.15
N THR A 56 -13.93 -13.34 12.41
CA THR A 56 -14.27 -14.43 11.46
C THR A 56 -15.72 -14.85 11.53
N ALA A 57 -16.48 -14.44 12.56
CA ALA A 57 -17.91 -14.75 12.68
C ALA A 57 -18.72 -14.35 11.43
N ARG A 58 -18.26 -13.34 10.69
CA ARG A 58 -18.84 -12.96 9.40
C ARG A 58 -17.77 -12.38 8.47
N GLN A 59 -17.44 -13.09 7.42
CA GLN A 59 -16.46 -12.68 6.39
C GLN A 59 -17.10 -12.66 5.00
N SER A 60 -16.51 -11.89 4.10
CA SER A 60 -16.80 -11.98 2.67
C SER A 60 -16.21 -13.27 2.08
N SER A 61 -16.79 -13.79 0.99
CA SER A 61 -16.32 -14.99 0.31
C SER A 61 -14.99 -14.83 -0.45
N GLY A 62 -14.45 -13.60 -0.52
CA GLY A 62 -13.23 -13.30 -1.27
C GLY A 62 -12.54 -12.03 -0.78
N PRO A 63 -11.47 -11.60 -1.48
CA PRO A 63 -10.75 -10.39 -1.15
C PRO A 63 -11.64 -9.15 -1.26
N PHE A 64 -11.22 -8.04 -0.63
CA PHE A 64 -12.00 -6.80 -0.62
C PHE A 64 -12.22 -6.24 -2.04
N GLY A 65 -11.18 -6.32 -2.90
CA GLY A 65 -11.21 -5.77 -4.25
C GLY A 65 -11.30 -4.24 -4.26
N VAL A 66 -12.04 -3.71 -5.26
CA VAL A 66 -12.40 -2.30 -5.37
C VAL A 66 -13.90 -2.18 -5.11
N ALA A 67 -14.29 -1.29 -4.21
CA ALA A 67 -15.69 -1.06 -3.86
C ALA A 67 -16.07 0.40 -4.14
N PRO A 68 -17.31 0.66 -4.66
CA PRO A 68 -17.85 2.01 -4.76
C PRO A 68 -18.11 2.58 -3.37
N THR A 69 -18.02 3.91 -3.26
CA THR A 69 -18.31 4.66 -2.04
C THR A 69 -19.64 5.38 -2.12
N THR A 70 -20.21 5.73 -0.98
CA THR A 70 -21.48 6.45 -0.87
C THR A 70 -21.44 7.85 -1.50
N ASP A 71 -20.24 8.44 -1.61
CA ASP A 71 -19.97 9.75 -2.22
C ASP A 71 -19.64 9.66 -3.72
N GLY A 72 -19.77 8.48 -4.33
CA GLY A 72 -19.56 8.27 -5.77
C GLY A 72 -18.11 7.98 -6.18
N GLY A 73 -17.20 7.83 -5.23
CA GLY A 73 -15.82 7.41 -5.44
C GLY A 73 -15.64 5.88 -5.46
N THR A 74 -14.40 5.45 -5.33
CA THR A 74 -14.03 4.04 -5.16
C THR A 74 -12.90 3.89 -4.16
N VAL A 75 -12.89 2.78 -3.42
CA VAL A 75 -11.82 2.44 -2.46
C VAL A 75 -11.32 1.01 -2.65
N ALA A 76 -10.03 0.81 -2.38
CA ALA A 76 -9.35 -0.48 -2.42
C ALA A 76 -8.80 -0.83 -1.03
N TRP A 77 -9.68 -0.92 -0.02
CA TRP A 77 -9.26 -1.07 1.39
C TRP A 77 -8.49 -2.34 1.71
N GLY A 78 -8.53 -3.35 0.85
CA GLY A 78 -7.70 -4.55 0.96
C GLY A 78 -6.34 -4.46 0.25
N ASN A 79 -6.04 -3.34 -0.43
CA ASN A 79 -4.79 -3.17 -1.17
C ASN A 79 -3.57 -3.31 -0.25
N VAL A 80 -2.52 -3.96 -0.76
CA VAL A 80 -1.31 -4.27 0.03
C VAL A 80 -0.46 -3.03 0.34
N VAL A 81 -0.69 -1.89 -0.34
CA VAL A 81 0.12 -0.67 -0.17
C VAL A 81 -0.65 0.44 0.53
N ILE A 82 -1.92 0.65 0.18
CA ILE A 82 -2.75 1.75 0.69
C ILE A 82 -4.06 1.27 1.35
N GLY A 83 -4.16 -0.02 1.63
CA GLY A 83 -5.40 -0.60 2.12
C GLY A 83 -5.71 -0.23 3.56
N LEU A 84 -6.70 0.64 3.78
CA LEU A 84 -7.15 1.06 5.12
C LEU A 84 -7.47 -0.13 6.04
N ARG A 85 -7.91 -1.28 5.49
CA ARG A 85 -8.24 -2.50 6.24
C ARG A 85 -7.15 -3.58 6.16
N ASN A 86 -6.00 -3.25 5.57
CA ASN A 86 -4.90 -4.20 5.42
C ASN A 86 -3.74 -3.83 6.36
N PRO A 87 -3.55 -4.53 7.49
CA PRO A 87 -2.49 -4.20 8.44
C PRO A 87 -1.07 -4.51 7.92
N VAL A 88 -0.93 -5.22 6.80
CA VAL A 88 0.36 -5.44 6.14
C VAL A 88 0.79 -4.21 5.31
N ALA A 89 -0.19 -3.37 4.92
CA ALA A 89 0.11 -2.15 4.16
C ALA A 89 1.00 -1.21 4.97
N PRO A 90 2.07 -0.66 4.37
CA PRO A 90 2.83 0.42 5.02
C PRO A 90 1.90 1.61 5.29
N PRO A 91 2.17 2.41 6.33
CA PRO A 91 1.29 3.54 6.71
C PRO A 91 1.46 4.73 5.76
N LEU A 92 1.19 4.52 4.47
CA LEU A 92 1.34 5.53 3.42
C LEU A 92 0.12 6.44 3.33
N VAL A 93 0.39 7.75 3.24
CA VAL A 93 -0.57 8.76 2.78
C VAL A 93 0.01 9.38 1.51
N ILE A 94 -0.66 9.19 0.37
CA ILE A 94 -0.18 9.71 -0.91
C ILE A 94 -0.75 11.10 -1.12
N HIS A 95 0.15 12.05 -1.30
CA HIS A 95 -0.17 13.45 -1.59
C HIS A 95 0.04 13.72 -3.08
N HIS A 96 -0.93 14.37 -3.71
CA HIS A 96 -0.87 14.79 -5.09
C HIS A 96 -0.53 16.27 -5.16
N ARG A 97 0.39 16.64 -6.07
CA ARG A 97 0.73 18.04 -6.38
C ARG A 97 0.01 18.48 -7.66
N GLU A 98 -0.08 19.79 -7.86
CA GLU A 98 -0.73 20.39 -9.05
C GLU A 98 -0.04 20.01 -10.37
N ASP A 99 1.26 19.73 -10.35
CA ASP A 99 2.04 19.28 -11.50
C ASP A 99 1.84 17.79 -11.85
N GLY A 100 0.96 17.10 -11.11
CA GLY A 100 0.68 15.67 -11.29
C GLY A 100 1.70 14.74 -10.65
N SER A 101 2.74 15.26 -10.00
CA SER A 101 3.65 14.47 -9.19
C SER A 101 2.99 14.04 -7.87
N VAL A 102 3.50 12.97 -7.27
CA VAL A 102 3.03 12.48 -5.97
C VAL A 102 4.19 12.30 -5.01
N TYR A 103 3.88 12.38 -3.71
CA TYR A 103 4.82 12.06 -2.66
C TYR A 103 4.13 11.43 -1.45
N THR A 104 4.92 10.80 -0.62
CA THR A 104 4.54 10.34 0.71
C THR A 104 5.70 10.52 1.68
N ASP A 105 5.37 10.92 2.89
CA ASP A 105 6.27 10.85 4.04
C ASP A 105 5.82 9.64 4.87
N VAL A 106 6.72 8.73 5.18
CA VAL A 106 6.40 7.46 5.85
C VAL A 106 7.43 7.14 6.92
N ASP A 107 6.98 6.53 8.02
CA ASP A 107 7.86 5.98 9.04
C ASP A 107 7.74 4.44 9.00
N LEU A 108 8.83 3.76 8.64
CA LEU A 108 8.88 2.30 8.51
C LEU A 108 9.62 1.68 9.69
N GLY A 109 8.88 0.94 10.52
CA GLY A 109 9.38 0.23 11.68
C GLY A 109 9.80 -1.23 11.39
N ALA A 110 9.95 -2.01 12.44
CA ALA A 110 10.47 -3.38 12.43
C ALA A 110 9.70 -4.34 11.50
N ALA A 111 8.41 -4.10 11.24
CA ALA A 111 7.60 -4.91 10.32
C ALA A 111 8.12 -4.92 8.87
N TYR A 112 8.95 -3.94 8.51
CA TYR A 112 9.47 -3.75 7.15
C TYR A 112 10.98 -3.99 7.06
N GLU A 113 11.59 -4.55 8.11
CA GLU A 113 13.01 -4.83 8.17
C GLU A 113 13.41 -5.94 7.18
N GLY A 114 14.56 -5.76 6.56
CA GLY A 114 15.27 -6.76 5.78
C GLY A 114 16.64 -7.02 6.41
N PRO A 115 17.75 -6.46 5.90
CA PRO A 115 19.00 -6.46 6.65
C PRO A 115 18.84 -5.64 7.93
N ALA A 116 19.57 -6.03 9.00
CA ALA A 116 19.45 -5.40 10.32
C ALA A 116 19.48 -3.86 10.26
N GLY A 117 18.44 -3.23 10.79
CA GLY A 117 18.26 -1.78 10.83
C GLY A 117 17.89 -1.13 9.48
N HIS A 118 17.63 -1.91 8.44
CA HIS A 118 17.34 -1.41 7.09
C HIS A 118 16.01 -1.95 6.55
N VAL A 119 15.37 -1.15 5.72
CA VAL A 119 14.13 -1.54 5.00
C VAL A 119 14.45 -2.64 3.99
N HIS A 120 13.62 -3.66 3.94
CA HIS A 120 13.73 -4.71 2.93
C HIS A 120 13.58 -4.12 1.52
N GLY A 121 14.47 -4.48 0.59
CA GLY A 121 14.46 -3.94 -0.77
C GLY A 121 13.13 -4.13 -1.52
N GLY A 122 12.45 -5.27 -1.30
CA GLY A 122 11.12 -5.52 -1.85
C GLY A 122 10.05 -4.54 -1.33
N VAL A 123 10.18 -4.04 -0.09
CA VAL A 123 9.28 -3.00 0.45
C VAL A 123 9.52 -1.66 -0.24
N CYS A 124 10.79 -1.29 -0.46
CA CYS A 124 11.11 -0.10 -1.25
C CYS A 124 10.53 -0.19 -2.67
N ALA A 125 10.65 -1.36 -3.32
CA ALA A 125 10.09 -1.60 -4.65
C ALA A 125 8.56 -1.51 -4.65
N LEU A 126 7.90 -2.09 -3.64
CA LEU A 126 6.44 -2.04 -3.46
C LEU A 126 5.93 -0.60 -3.35
N ILE A 127 6.57 0.22 -2.52
CA ILE A 127 6.22 1.64 -2.34
C ILE A 127 6.42 2.40 -3.66
N LEU A 128 7.55 2.23 -4.32
CA LEU A 128 7.85 2.93 -5.58
C LEU A 128 6.93 2.49 -6.72
N ASP A 129 6.63 1.18 -6.85
CA ASP A 129 5.67 0.70 -7.86
C ASP A 129 4.32 1.40 -7.70
N HIS A 130 3.84 1.51 -6.46
CA HIS A 130 2.57 2.15 -6.18
C HIS A 130 2.58 3.66 -6.47
N LEU A 131 3.61 4.39 -6.04
CA LEU A 131 3.72 5.82 -6.31
C LEU A 131 3.84 6.12 -7.81
N LEU A 132 4.67 5.37 -8.53
CA LEU A 132 4.79 5.48 -9.98
C LEU A 132 3.45 5.21 -10.67
N GLY A 133 2.73 4.15 -10.22
CA GLY A 133 1.40 3.83 -10.69
C GLY A 133 0.38 4.94 -10.40
N ALA A 134 0.46 5.57 -9.23
CA ALA A 134 -0.43 6.69 -8.87
C ALA A 134 -0.28 7.89 -9.82
N THR A 135 0.95 8.19 -10.31
CA THR A 135 1.16 9.24 -11.33
C THR A 135 0.65 8.82 -12.71
N ALA A 136 0.73 7.54 -13.05
CA ALA A 136 0.32 7.02 -14.35
C ALA A 136 -1.18 6.80 -14.48
N HIS A 137 -1.88 6.71 -13.36
CA HIS A 137 -3.32 6.47 -13.30
C HIS A 137 -4.09 7.75 -13.66
N GLN A 138 -5.10 7.59 -14.50
CA GLN A 138 -6.06 8.65 -14.81
C GLN A 138 -7.47 8.17 -14.43
N PRO A 139 -8.37 9.02 -13.94
CA PRO A 139 -9.75 8.66 -13.65
C PRO A 139 -10.41 7.96 -14.83
N GLY A 140 -10.98 6.76 -14.60
CA GLY A 140 -11.62 5.94 -15.64
C GLY A 140 -10.67 5.31 -16.66
N ARG A 141 -9.35 5.43 -16.49
CA ARG A 141 -8.32 4.87 -17.37
C ARG A 141 -7.21 4.21 -16.56
N PRO A 142 -7.43 3.02 -16.00
CA PRO A 142 -6.42 2.31 -15.22
C PRO A 142 -5.21 1.98 -16.11
N ALA A 143 -4.02 2.08 -15.54
CA ALA A 143 -2.79 1.61 -16.13
C ALA A 143 -2.20 0.50 -15.24
N PHE A 144 -1.60 -0.51 -15.85
CA PHE A 144 -0.98 -1.63 -15.15
C PHE A 144 0.53 -1.58 -15.31
N THR A 145 1.24 -1.94 -14.28
CA THR A 145 2.70 -2.04 -14.31
C THR A 145 3.12 -3.10 -15.33
N GLY A 146 3.79 -2.67 -16.38
CA GLY A 146 4.39 -3.56 -17.38
C GLY A 146 5.83 -3.89 -17.05
N THR A 147 6.58 -2.89 -16.56
CA THR A 147 7.98 -3.07 -16.15
C THR A 147 8.27 -2.12 -14.99
N LEU A 148 8.96 -2.62 -13.98
CA LEU A 148 9.54 -1.83 -12.90
C LEU A 148 11.03 -2.12 -12.85
N THR A 149 11.86 -1.07 -12.92
CA THR A 149 13.30 -1.15 -12.73
C THR A 149 13.66 -0.39 -11.47
N VAL A 150 14.28 -1.08 -10.50
CA VAL A 150 14.69 -0.48 -9.23
C VAL A 150 16.21 -0.53 -9.11
N ARG A 151 16.81 0.58 -8.73
CA ARG A 151 18.23 0.73 -8.47
C ARG A 151 18.44 1.17 -7.02
N TYR A 152 19.05 0.30 -6.23
CA TYR A 152 19.46 0.58 -4.85
C TYR A 152 20.83 1.26 -4.88
N VAL A 153 20.89 2.50 -4.40
CA VAL A 153 22.09 3.34 -4.44
C VAL A 153 22.80 3.29 -3.09
N HIS A 154 22.01 3.37 -2.02
CA HIS A 154 22.47 3.28 -0.65
C HIS A 154 21.51 2.38 0.16
N PRO A 155 21.97 1.77 1.27
CA PRO A 155 21.07 1.09 2.20
C PRO A 155 20.03 2.06 2.76
N THR A 156 18.74 1.72 2.68
CA THR A 156 17.65 2.53 3.21
C THR A 156 17.43 2.15 4.67
N ARG A 157 17.73 3.04 5.62
CA ARG A 157 17.51 2.79 7.05
C ARG A 157 16.02 2.77 7.38
N LEU A 158 15.64 1.99 8.41
CA LEU A 158 14.32 2.10 9.03
C LEU A 158 14.12 3.51 9.62
N GLY A 159 12.85 3.92 9.78
CA GLY A 159 12.45 5.21 10.28
C GLY A 159 11.83 6.09 9.20
N ARG A 160 12.00 7.41 9.33
CA ARG A 160 11.38 8.38 8.44
C ARG A 160 12.02 8.41 7.06
N LEU A 161 11.18 8.27 6.05
CA LEU A 161 11.56 8.28 4.64
C LEU A 161 10.60 9.18 3.87
N ARG A 162 11.09 9.72 2.76
CA ARG A 162 10.28 10.40 1.76
C ARG A 162 10.38 9.67 0.44
N ALA A 163 9.26 9.36 -0.17
CA ALA A 163 9.21 8.82 -1.52
C ALA A 163 8.44 9.76 -2.44
N GLU A 164 8.95 9.94 -3.65
CA GLU A 164 8.37 10.83 -4.64
C GLU A 164 8.35 10.16 -6.02
N ALA A 165 7.34 10.50 -6.84
CA ALA A 165 7.23 10.01 -8.21
C ALA A 165 6.60 11.06 -9.13
N ARG A 166 6.96 10.99 -10.40
CA ARG A 166 6.40 11.83 -11.46
C ARG A 166 6.36 11.09 -12.78
N VAL A 167 5.54 11.57 -13.70
CA VAL A 167 5.59 11.13 -15.09
C VAL A 167 6.81 11.75 -15.78
N ASP A 168 7.58 10.94 -16.48
CA ASP A 168 8.65 11.36 -17.36
C ASP A 168 8.10 11.70 -18.76
N ARG A 169 7.35 10.74 -19.36
CA ARG A 169 6.75 10.93 -20.70
C ARG A 169 5.63 9.95 -20.96
N HIS A 170 4.86 10.25 -22.00
CA HIS A 170 3.86 9.35 -22.58
C HIS A 170 4.27 8.93 -23.99
N ASP A 171 3.98 7.67 -24.34
CA ASP A 171 4.17 7.12 -25.70
C ASP A 171 3.03 6.14 -26.01
N GLY A 172 2.06 6.58 -26.78
CA GLY A 172 0.86 5.83 -27.12
C GLY A 172 0.08 5.35 -25.89
N ILE A 173 0.06 4.02 -25.68
CA ILE A 173 -0.59 3.41 -24.51
C ILE A 173 0.33 3.30 -23.28
N LYS A 174 1.58 3.68 -23.42
CA LYS A 174 2.60 3.58 -22.37
C LYS A 174 2.79 4.92 -21.66
N THR A 175 2.84 4.89 -20.35
CA THR A 175 3.29 5.99 -19.49
C THR A 175 4.59 5.57 -18.83
N PHE A 176 5.62 6.39 -18.97
CA PHE A 176 6.90 6.23 -18.29
C PHE A 176 6.93 7.14 -17.10
N ALA A 177 7.20 6.59 -15.93
CA ALA A 177 7.31 7.33 -14.68
C ALA A 177 8.64 7.02 -14.00
N GLU A 178 9.14 7.99 -13.23
CA GLU A 178 10.33 7.86 -12.42
C GLU A 178 10.08 8.34 -11.00
N GLY A 179 10.83 7.80 -10.04
CA GLY A 179 10.68 8.14 -8.65
C GLY A 179 11.88 7.70 -7.82
N HIS A 180 11.88 8.10 -6.57
CA HIS A 180 12.94 7.77 -5.64
C HIS A 180 12.45 7.69 -4.20
N ILE A 181 13.26 7.07 -3.35
CA ILE A 181 13.15 7.14 -1.89
C ILE A 181 14.38 7.85 -1.36
N ALA A 182 14.17 8.83 -0.48
CA ALA A 182 15.20 9.52 0.27
C ALA A 182 15.01 9.28 1.78
N ASP A 183 16.11 9.30 2.51
CA ASP A 183 16.11 9.26 3.97
C ASP A 183 15.73 10.62 4.60
N ASN A 184 15.75 10.69 5.92
CA ASN A 184 15.42 11.90 6.69
C ASN A 184 16.44 13.04 6.51
N GLU A 185 17.61 12.77 5.94
CA GLU A 185 18.64 13.75 5.60
C GLU A 185 18.52 14.22 4.14
N GLY A 186 17.57 13.65 3.38
CA GLY A 186 17.36 13.95 1.97
C GLY A 186 18.27 13.18 1.02
N VAL A 187 19.04 12.20 1.54
CA VAL A 187 19.91 11.36 0.71
C VAL A 187 19.07 10.33 -0.02
N VAL A 188 19.13 10.33 -1.35
CA VAL A 188 18.41 9.35 -2.16
C VAL A 188 19.05 7.98 -2.01
N THR A 189 18.25 7.01 -1.56
CA THR A 189 18.71 5.63 -1.32
C THR A 189 18.28 4.67 -2.40
N VAL A 190 17.12 4.91 -3.05
CA VAL A 190 16.57 4.07 -4.11
C VAL A 190 16.01 4.92 -5.22
N HIS A 191 16.30 4.55 -6.47
CA HIS A 191 15.63 5.07 -7.66
C HIS A 191 14.78 3.99 -8.31
N ALA A 192 13.66 4.38 -8.92
CA ALA A 192 12.88 3.49 -9.75
C ALA A 192 12.40 4.17 -11.04
N ARG A 193 12.22 3.34 -12.07
CA ARG A 193 11.54 3.70 -13.32
C ARG A 193 10.51 2.65 -13.65
N GLY A 194 9.32 3.09 -14.02
CA GLY A 194 8.20 2.22 -14.37
C GLY A 194 7.67 2.50 -15.77
N VAL A 195 7.23 1.44 -16.43
CA VAL A 195 6.44 1.53 -17.66
C VAL A 195 5.05 0.99 -17.34
N PHE A 196 4.06 1.88 -17.45
CA PHE A 196 2.66 1.56 -17.16
C PHE A 196 1.89 1.50 -18.48
N ILE A 197 1.11 0.44 -18.66
CA ILE A 197 0.41 0.14 -19.90
C ILE A 197 -1.09 0.30 -19.68
N ARG A 198 -1.73 1.14 -20.49
CA ARG A 198 -3.19 1.23 -20.55
C ARG A 198 -3.74 0.11 -21.41
N PRO A 199 -4.66 -0.76 -20.91
CA PRO A 199 -5.28 -1.78 -21.73
C PRO A 199 -6.03 -1.11 -22.89
N LYS A 200 -5.93 -1.73 -24.07
CA LYS A 200 -6.85 -1.38 -25.16
C LYS A 200 -8.28 -1.67 -24.68
N ARG A 201 -9.21 -0.74 -24.90
CA ARG A 201 -10.64 -1.07 -24.70
C ARG A 201 -10.95 -2.29 -25.55
N PRO A 202 -11.65 -3.31 -25.01
CA PRO A 202 -12.17 -4.41 -25.84
C PRO A 202 -12.97 -3.77 -26.99
N SER A 203 -12.68 -4.16 -28.22
CA SER A 203 -13.50 -3.74 -29.35
C SER A 203 -14.89 -4.33 -29.16
N ALA A 204 -15.93 -3.69 -29.71
CA ALA A 204 -17.30 -4.22 -29.66
C ALA A 204 -17.45 -5.60 -30.31
N GLN A 205 -16.39 -6.11 -30.96
CA GLN A 205 -16.30 -7.42 -31.60
C GLN A 205 -15.76 -8.53 -30.66
N ASP A 206 -15.24 -8.17 -29.47
CA ASP A 206 -14.69 -9.12 -28.47
C ASP A 206 -15.70 -9.44 -27.35
N ARG A 207 -16.99 -9.15 -27.53
CA ARG A 207 -18.07 -9.45 -26.58
C ARG A 207 -18.98 -10.58 -27.05
#